data_f591afcf6085b05bb75643633574f823
#
_entry.id   f591afcf6085b05bb75643633574f823
#
_cell.length_a   1.000
_cell.length_b   1.000
_cell.length_c   1.000
_cell.angle_alpha   90.00
_cell.angle_beta   90.00
_cell.angle_gamma   90.00
#
_symmetry.space_group_name_H-M   'P 1'
#
loop_
_entity.id
_entity.type
_entity.pdbx_description
1 polymer ?
#
loop_
_entity_poly.entity_id
_entity_poly.type
_entity_poly.pdbx_seq_one_letter_code
_entity_poly.pdbx_strand_id
1 'polypeptide(L)'
;MQTYSSFEYTPSLWHGTELPPLRMVGEGGTYIPNGFVPGAEPAPVPGATLRFKDSGNGFFRQISLLLLFGMLCVGAYYMISRFVVTPVVIQGRSMTPTLRDGECYFLNRWIYIFKTPARGDLVVIKDPGHDDFAVKRIIARPGDWLNLKDGKVYLNGERLNESYLPKGTFTTTSDYNEKWFQLGREQYFVMGDNRACSEDSRTYGNILRGNILGAIRN
;
A
#
# COMPACT_ATOMS: atom_id res chain seq x y z
N MET A 1 -42.33 16.63 6.44
CA MET A 1 -42.34 15.19 6.80
C MET A 1 -42.00 15.12 8.29
N GLN A 2 -43.03 14.91 9.14
CA GLN A 2 -42.88 14.89 10.60
C GLN A 2 -42.40 13.48 10.99
N THR A 3 -41.23 13.42 11.61
CA THR A 3 -40.71 12.18 12.20
C THR A 3 -41.36 11.96 13.56
N TYR A 4 -42.13 10.91 13.68
CA TYR A 4 -42.67 10.45 14.96
C TYR A 4 -41.54 9.92 15.84
N SER A 5 -41.38 10.52 17.02
CA SER A 5 -40.54 9.96 18.09
C SER A 5 -41.32 8.90 18.82
N SER A 6 -40.77 7.68 18.85
CA SER A 6 -41.33 6.57 19.65
C SER A 6 -41.10 6.85 21.13
N PHE A 7 -42.21 6.85 21.90
CA PHE A 7 -42.16 6.91 23.36
C PHE A 7 -41.99 5.50 23.90
N GLU A 8 -40.89 5.23 24.60
CA GLU A 8 -40.78 4.04 25.46
C GLU A 8 -41.36 4.37 26.84
N TYR A 9 -42.49 3.70 27.18
CA TYR A 9 -43.11 3.74 28.48
C TYR A 9 -42.57 2.59 29.31
N THR A 10 -41.89 2.86 30.42
CA THR A 10 -41.49 1.85 31.39
C THR A 10 -42.51 1.81 32.53
N PRO A 11 -43.31 0.74 32.68
CA PRO A 11 -44.33 0.61 33.73
C PRO A 11 -43.72 0.05 35.01
N SER A 12 -42.96 0.84 35.77
CA SER A 12 -42.29 0.34 36.99
C SER A 12 -42.91 0.79 38.30
N LEU A 13 -44.16 1.29 38.33
CA LEU A 13 -44.78 1.78 39.58
C LEU A 13 -46.24 1.37 39.83
N TRP A 14 -46.72 0.27 39.19
CA TRP A 14 -48.02 -0.25 39.51
C TRP A 14 -47.91 -1.67 40.08
N HIS A 15 -47.99 -1.76 41.43
CA HIS A 15 -48.21 -3.01 42.14
C HIS A 15 -49.73 -3.15 42.53
N GLY A 16 -50.56 -3.37 41.53
CA GLY A 16 -51.97 -3.67 41.78
C GLY A 16 -52.59 -4.28 40.56
N THR A 17 -53.21 -5.41 40.73
CA THR A 17 -53.76 -6.29 39.69
C THR A 17 -55.13 -5.88 39.15
N GLU A 18 -55.71 -4.74 39.59
CA GLU A 18 -57.03 -4.32 39.10
C GLU A 18 -57.09 -2.78 38.95
N LEU A 19 -57.59 -2.33 37.80
CA LEU A 19 -57.93 -0.92 37.57
C LEU A 19 -59.11 -0.55 38.48
N PRO A 20 -59.09 0.64 39.13
CA PRO A 20 -60.23 1.06 39.92
C PRO A 20 -61.47 1.24 39.06
N PRO A 21 -62.68 0.92 39.56
CA PRO A 21 -63.90 0.98 38.78
C PRO A 21 -64.18 2.41 38.31
N LEU A 22 -64.41 2.53 36.98
CA LEU A 22 -64.82 3.79 36.35
C LEU A 22 -66.24 4.15 36.78
N ARG A 23 -66.42 5.26 37.49
CA ARG A 23 -67.73 5.79 37.81
C ARG A 23 -68.02 7.00 36.95
N MET A 24 -68.97 6.88 36.05
CA MET A 24 -69.45 7.98 35.21
C MET A 24 -70.39 8.84 36.06
N VAL A 25 -70.15 10.16 36.15
CA VAL A 25 -71.01 11.10 36.83
C VAL A 25 -71.33 12.24 35.83
N GLY A 26 -72.62 12.26 35.46
CA GLY A 26 -73.19 13.33 34.64
C GLY A 26 -73.22 13.14 33.11
N GLU A 27 -74.14 13.79 32.41
CA GLU A 27 -74.41 13.72 30.97
C GLU A 27 -73.35 14.45 30.15
N GLY A 28 -72.12 14.29 30.41
CA GLY A 28 -71.04 14.95 29.66
C GLY A 28 -69.73 14.17 29.59
N GLY A 29 -69.70 12.90 30.09
CA GLY A 29 -68.58 12.00 29.91
C GLY A 29 -67.22 12.41 30.47
N THR A 30 -67.20 13.30 31.47
CA THR A 30 -65.93 13.70 32.10
C THR A 30 -65.54 12.74 33.19
N TYR A 31 -64.38 12.09 33.03
CA TYR A 31 -63.81 11.17 34.02
C TYR A 31 -63.27 11.96 35.24
N ILE A 32 -63.82 11.71 36.42
CA ILE A 32 -63.30 12.24 37.68
C ILE A 32 -62.75 11.03 38.50
N PRO A 33 -61.44 10.92 38.71
CA PRO A 33 -60.91 9.84 39.54
C PRO A 33 -61.33 10.00 41.02
N ASN A 34 -61.61 8.87 41.67
CA ASN A 34 -61.96 8.82 43.10
C ASN A 34 -60.80 9.48 43.92
N GLY A 35 -61.15 10.53 44.69
CA GLY A 35 -60.17 11.31 45.46
C GLY A 35 -59.87 12.68 44.89
N PHE A 36 -60.57 13.13 43.84
CA PHE A 36 -60.43 14.51 43.35
C PHE A 36 -61.09 15.48 44.33
N VAL A 37 -60.29 16.34 44.92
CA VAL A 37 -60.71 17.48 45.75
C VAL A 37 -60.62 18.75 44.89
N PRO A 38 -61.75 19.40 44.54
CA PRO A 38 -61.72 20.65 43.76
C PRO A 38 -60.94 21.72 44.55
N GLY A 39 -59.85 22.24 43.96
CA GLY A 39 -59.04 23.27 44.54
C GLY A 39 -57.75 22.81 45.22
N ALA A 40 -57.46 21.52 45.25
CA ALA A 40 -56.16 21.04 45.70
C ALA A 40 -55.15 21.14 44.52
N GLU A 41 -54.09 21.86 44.69
CA GLU A 41 -52.94 21.85 43.76
C GLU A 41 -52.46 20.39 43.59
N PRO A 42 -52.21 19.91 42.36
CA PRO A 42 -51.67 18.59 42.17
C PRO A 42 -50.30 18.49 42.86
N ALA A 43 -50.16 17.52 43.74
CA ALA A 43 -48.87 17.30 44.41
C ALA A 43 -47.77 17.11 43.35
N PRO A 44 -46.58 17.72 43.52
CA PRO A 44 -45.50 17.56 42.58
C PRO A 44 -45.12 16.09 42.46
N VAL A 45 -45.21 15.55 41.26
CA VAL A 45 -44.84 14.17 40.96
C VAL A 45 -43.34 14.03 41.15
N PRO A 46 -42.83 13.32 42.15
CA PRO A 46 -41.39 13.20 42.36
C PRO A 46 -40.80 12.34 41.24
N GLY A 47 -39.90 12.91 40.49
CA GLY A 47 -38.93 12.14 39.70
C GLY A 47 -39.18 11.91 38.22
N ALA A 48 -40.17 12.58 37.59
CA ALA A 48 -40.27 12.49 36.12
C ALA A 48 -39.30 13.46 35.43
N THR A 49 -38.00 13.16 35.49
CA THR A 49 -37.05 13.81 34.60
C THR A 49 -37.09 13.16 33.21
N LEU A 50 -37.69 13.87 32.28
CA LEU A 50 -37.63 13.46 30.85
C LEU A 50 -36.17 13.57 30.41
N ARG A 51 -35.48 12.43 30.37
CA ARG A 51 -34.13 12.32 29.83
C ARG A 51 -34.25 12.20 28.34
N PHE A 52 -34.12 13.32 27.64
CA PHE A 52 -33.97 13.29 26.19
C PHE A 52 -32.63 12.58 25.86
N LYS A 53 -32.71 11.43 25.26
CA LYS A 53 -31.55 10.75 24.73
C LYS A 53 -31.18 11.45 23.43
N ASP A 54 -30.11 12.26 23.46
CA ASP A 54 -29.56 12.88 22.27
C ASP A 54 -29.11 11.78 21.28
N SER A 55 -30.02 11.35 20.42
CA SER A 55 -29.76 10.33 19.38
C SER A 55 -29.10 10.90 18.12
N GLY A 56 -29.01 12.24 18.01
CA GLY A 56 -28.50 12.87 16.79
C GLY A 56 -27.00 12.76 16.57
N ASN A 57 -26.22 12.77 17.66
CA ASN A 57 -24.76 12.83 17.55
C ASN A 57 -24.11 11.50 17.13
N GLY A 58 -24.76 10.37 17.36
CA GLY A 58 -24.22 9.05 16.99
C GLY A 58 -24.17 8.82 15.48
N PHE A 59 -25.22 9.21 14.78
CA PHE A 59 -25.34 9.03 13.34
C PHE A 59 -24.34 9.92 12.55
N PHE A 60 -24.28 11.18 12.88
CA PHE A 60 -23.30 12.10 12.26
C PHE A 60 -21.86 11.71 12.55
N ARG A 61 -21.57 11.21 13.75
CA ARG A 61 -20.26 10.69 14.12
C ARG A 61 -19.90 9.44 13.31
N GLN A 62 -20.84 8.53 13.07
CA GLN A 62 -20.61 7.35 12.22
C GLN A 62 -20.34 7.73 10.77
N ILE A 63 -21.13 8.67 10.21
CA ILE A 63 -20.92 9.18 8.85
C ILE A 63 -19.55 9.86 8.75
N SER A 64 -19.18 10.71 9.71
CA SER A 64 -17.89 11.39 9.66
C SER A 64 -16.71 10.43 9.75
N LEU A 65 -16.82 9.35 10.54
CA LEU A 65 -15.81 8.29 10.60
C LEU A 65 -15.69 7.52 9.29
N LEU A 66 -16.82 7.21 8.64
CA LEU A 66 -16.82 6.55 7.33
C LEU A 66 -16.20 7.44 6.24
N LEU A 67 -16.52 8.74 6.24
CA LEU A 67 -15.92 9.70 5.32
C LEU A 67 -14.41 9.85 5.55
N LEU A 68 -13.98 9.93 6.82
CA LEU A 68 -12.57 9.98 7.19
C LEU A 68 -11.83 8.71 6.74
N PHE A 69 -12.41 7.54 6.98
CA PHE A 69 -11.86 6.27 6.53
C PHE A 69 -11.77 6.19 5.01
N GLY A 70 -12.82 6.60 4.30
CA GLY A 70 -12.82 6.69 2.83
C GLY A 70 -11.72 7.62 2.31
N MET A 71 -11.57 8.80 2.93
CA MET A 71 -10.53 9.76 2.57
C MET A 71 -9.11 9.20 2.82
N LEU A 72 -8.91 8.49 3.94
CA LEU A 72 -7.66 7.80 4.23
C LEU A 72 -7.34 6.69 3.23
N CYS A 73 -8.34 5.89 2.83
CA CYS A 73 -8.17 4.85 1.81
C CYS A 73 -7.79 5.44 0.44
N VAL A 74 -8.47 6.52 0.03
CA VAL A 74 -8.15 7.22 -1.23
C VAL A 74 -6.75 7.84 -1.16
N GLY A 75 -6.39 8.47 -0.05
CA GLY A 75 -5.05 9.02 0.19
C GLY A 75 -3.96 7.95 0.16
N ALA A 76 -4.19 6.82 0.84
CA ALA A 76 -3.27 5.69 0.83
C ALA A 76 -3.12 5.08 -0.58
N TYR A 77 -4.23 4.89 -1.29
CA TYR A 77 -4.20 4.41 -2.68
C TYR A 77 -3.39 5.35 -3.59
N TYR A 78 -3.63 6.66 -3.49
CA TYR A 78 -2.89 7.66 -4.28
C TYR A 78 -1.40 7.66 -3.95
N MET A 79 -1.06 7.60 -2.66
CA MET A 79 0.34 7.51 -2.21
C MET A 79 1.01 6.23 -2.73
N ILE A 80 0.36 5.08 -2.59
CA ILE A 80 0.89 3.81 -3.05
C ILE A 80 1.08 3.82 -4.57
N SER A 81 0.06 4.23 -5.33
CA SER A 81 0.13 4.23 -6.79
C SER A 81 1.18 5.21 -7.33
N ARG A 82 1.37 6.34 -6.68
CA ARG A 82 2.30 7.38 -7.14
C ARG A 82 3.77 7.09 -6.80
N PHE A 83 4.03 6.47 -5.66
CA PHE A 83 5.39 6.32 -5.13
C PHE A 83 5.95 4.90 -5.20
N VAL A 84 5.11 3.88 -5.22
CA VAL A 84 5.56 2.48 -5.17
C VAL A 84 5.88 1.93 -6.56
N VAL A 85 5.06 2.26 -7.56
CA VAL A 85 5.18 1.71 -8.90
C VAL A 85 5.17 2.84 -9.92
N THR A 86 6.26 2.97 -10.67
CA THR A 86 6.41 3.99 -11.72
C THR A 86 6.50 3.31 -13.07
N PRO A 87 5.65 3.66 -14.05
CA PRO A 87 5.82 3.17 -15.41
C PRO A 87 7.11 3.74 -16.01
N VAL A 88 7.89 2.91 -16.65
CA VAL A 88 9.16 3.25 -17.32
C VAL A 88 9.11 2.70 -18.73
N VAL A 89 9.35 3.56 -19.71
CA VAL A 89 9.51 3.15 -21.11
C VAL A 89 10.98 2.83 -21.34
N ILE A 90 11.26 1.63 -21.84
CA ILE A 90 12.61 1.21 -22.18
C ILE A 90 13.05 1.93 -23.45
N GLN A 91 14.19 2.58 -23.39
CA GLN A 91 14.83 3.17 -24.56
C GLN A 91 16.18 2.48 -24.79
N GLY A 92 16.38 2.00 -26.04
CA GLY A 92 17.60 1.32 -26.45
C GLY A 92 17.56 -0.20 -26.35
N ARG A 93 18.61 -0.82 -26.89
CA ARG A 93 18.69 -2.27 -27.12
C ARG A 93 19.57 -3.03 -26.13
N SER A 94 20.07 -2.37 -25.08
CA SER A 94 21.04 -2.97 -24.14
C SER A 94 20.51 -4.20 -23.39
N MET A 95 19.20 -4.34 -23.27
CA MET A 95 18.54 -5.45 -22.56
C MET A 95 17.83 -6.45 -23.47
N THR A 96 17.96 -6.31 -24.80
CA THR A 96 17.41 -7.29 -25.76
C THR A 96 18.11 -8.64 -25.59
N PRO A 97 17.39 -9.77 -25.62
CA PRO A 97 15.97 -9.94 -25.96
C PRO A 97 15.02 -9.84 -24.77
N THR A 98 15.52 -9.72 -23.54
CA THR A 98 14.71 -9.76 -22.31
C THR A 98 13.72 -8.61 -22.21
N LEU A 99 14.18 -7.40 -22.50
CA LEU A 99 13.34 -6.21 -22.59
C LEU A 99 13.48 -5.61 -23.99
N ARG A 100 12.37 -5.16 -24.55
CA ARG A 100 12.34 -4.60 -25.90
C ARG A 100 12.27 -3.08 -25.87
N ASP A 101 12.90 -2.48 -26.85
CA ASP A 101 12.85 -1.05 -27.07
C ASP A 101 11.43 -0.56 -27.30
N GLY A 102 11.03 0.54 -26.67
CA GLY A 102 9.70 1.12 -26.72
C GLY A 102 8.65 0.47 -25.83
N GLU A 103 8.94 -0.68 -25.21
CA GLU A 103 7.99 -1.31 -24.28
C GLU A 103 7.96 -0.62 -22.92
N CYS A 104 6.76 -0.63 -22.30
CA CYS A 104 6.53 -0.05 -20.98
C CYS A 104 6.57 -1.15 -19.92
N TYR A 105 7.36 -0.92 -18.88
CA TYR A 105 7.48 -1.81 -17.73
C TYR A 105 7.24 -1.04 -16.44
N PHE A 106 7.10 -1.77 -15.32
CA PHE A 106 6.86 -1.18 -14.02
C PHE A 106 8.12 -1.24 -13.14
N LEU A 107 8.58 -0.07 -12.74
CA LEU A 107 9.66 0.07 -11.77
C LEU A 107 9.10 0.04 -10.35
N ASN A 108 9.51 -0.95 -9.57
CA ASN A 108 9.26 -0.99 -8.13
C ASN A 108 10.45 -0.38 -7.39
N ARG A 109 10.27 0.87 -6.90
CA ARG A 109 11.33 1.60 -6.17
C ARG A 109 11.49 1.14 -4.71
N TRP A 110 10.43 0.55 -4.13
CA TRP A 110 10.39 0.22 -2.71
C TRP A 110 10.90 -1.18 -2.39
N ILE A 111 11.05 -2.03 -3.41
CA ILE A 111 11.49 -3.42 -3.20
C ILE A 111 12.80 -3.49 -2.41
N TYR A 112 13.70 -2.57 -2.67
CA TYR A 112 15.02 -2.56 -2.05
C TYR A 112 15.12 -1.74 -0.75
N ILE A 113 14.00 -1.25 -0.22
CA ILE A 113 13.91 -0.78 1.17
C ILE A 113 13.85 -2.00 2.12
N PHE A 114 13.19 -3.08 1.67
CA PHE A 114 12.96 -4.28 2.49
C PHE A 114 13.81 -5.48 2.08
N LYS A 115 14.45 -5.42 0.91
CA LYS A 115 15.28 -6.51 0.38
C LYS A 115 16.60 -5.98 -0.16
N THR A 116 17.64 -6.79 -0.10
CA THR A 116 18.88 -6.52 -0.83
C THR A 116 18.72 -6.91 -2.30
N PRO A 117 19.31 -6.14 -3.25
CA PRO A 117 19.35 -6.53 -4.64
C PRO A 117 19.99 -7.91 -4.82
N ALA A 118 19.33 -8.76 -5.59
CA ALA A 118 19.74 -10.14 -5.82
C ALA A 118 20.35 -10.34 -7.21
N ARG A 119 21.15 -11.38 -7.38
CA ARG A 119 21.64 -11.78 -8.70
C ARG A 119 20.48 -12.13 -9.61
N GLY A 120 20.54 -11.67 -10.85
CA GLY A 120 19.49 -11.86 -11.85
C GLY A 120 18.42 -10.77 -11.85
N ASP A 121 18.33 -9.93 -10.82
CA ASP A 121 17.38 -8.83 -10.80
C ASP A 121 17.63 -7.87 -11.96
N LEU A 122 16.54 -7.46 -12.63
CA LEU A 122 16.55 -6.36 -13.58
C LEU A 122 16.36 -5.05 -12.82
N VAL A 123 17.35 -4.17 -12.89
CA VAL A 123 17.38 -2.96 -12.07
C VAL A 123 17.51 -1.70 -12.93
N VAL A 124 16.84 -0.65 -12.48
CA VAL A 124 17.10 0.70 -12.99
C VAL A 124 18.23 1.28 -12.16
N ILE A 125 19.27 1.74 -12.82
CA ILE A 125 20.43 2.36 -12.20
C ILE A 125 20.60 3.80 -12.68
N LYS A 126 21.21 4.65 -11.85
CA LYS A 126 21.81 5.89 -12.33
C LYS A 126 23.11 5.52 -13.03
N ASP A 127 23.19 5.81 -14.34
CA ASP A 127 24.35 5.46 -15.15
C ASP A 127 25.58 6.28 -14.71
N PRO A 128 26.71 5.65 -14.36
CA PRO A 128 27.92 6.38 -13.97
C PRO A 128 28.58 7.15 -15.12
N GLY A 129 28.36 6.71 -16.37
CA GLY A 129 28.94 7.32 -17.55
C GLY A 129 28.12 8.49 -18.11
N HIS A 130 26.86 8.53 -17.81
CA HIS A 130 25.92 9.52 -18.32
C HIS A 130 25.00 9.98 -17.17
N ASP A 131 24.56 11.22 -17.16
CA ASP A 131 23.61 11.70 -16.14
C ASP A 131 22.17 11.29 -16.48
N ASP A 132 21.99 10.00 -16.74
CA ASP A 132 20.74 9.37 -17.17
C ASP A 132 20.49 8.05 -16.40
N PHE A 133 19.39 7.38 -16.72
CA PHE A 133 19.02 6.11 -16.12
C PHE A 133 19.14 4.99 -17.15
N ALA A 134 19.73 3.87 -16.72
CA ALA A 134 19.86 2.69 -17.53
C ALA A 134 19.23 1.48 -16.84
N VAL A 135 18.72 0.53 -17.67
CA VAL A 135 18.29 -0.77 -17.17
C VAL A 135 19.41 -1.77 -17.40
N LYS A 136 19.75 -2.51 -16.37
CA LYS A 136 20.79 -3.54 -16.39
C LYS A 136 20.37 -4.74 -15.52
N ARG A 137 21.08 -5.86 -15.68
CA ARG A 137 20.92 -7.05 -14.83
C ARG A 137 22.05 -7.14 -13.82
N ILE A 138 21.71 -7.44 -12.56
CA ILE A 138 22.70 -7.71 -11.52
C ILE A 138 23.32 -9.08 -11.78
N ILE A 139 24.66 -9.09 -11.94
CA ILE A 139 25.44 -10.30 -12.18
C ILE A 139 26.17 -10.74 -10.90
N ALA A 140 26.76 -9.78 -10.19
CA ALA A 140 27.46 -10.07 -8.95
C ALA A 140 27.10 -9.07 -7.85
N ARG A 141 27.22 -9.49 -6.60
CA ARG A 141 26.82 -8.80 -5.37
C ARG A 141 28.03 -8.50 -4.50
N PRO A 142 27.87 -7.69 -3.42
CA PRO A 142 28.92 -7.46 -2.45
C PRO A 142 29.56 -8.76 -1.95
N GLY A 143 30.90 -8.82 -1.96
CA GLY A 143 31.68 -9.97 -1.55
C GLY A 143 31.93 -11.02 -2.62
N ASP A 144 31.33 -10.91 -3.80
CA ASP A 144 31.59 -11.83 -4.92
C ASP A 144 32.92 -11.52 -5.63
N TRP A 145 33.48 -12.56 -6.20
CA TRP A 145 34.58 -12.52 -7.16
C TRP A 145 34.05 -12.85 -8.55
N LEU A 146 34.20 -11.94 -9.48
CA LEU A 146 33.77 -12.13 -10.85
C LEU A 146 34.98 -12.17 -11.77
N ASN A 147 35.01 -13.17 -12.65
CA ASN A 147 36.00 -13.30 -13.69
C ASN A 147 35.30 -13.37 -15.06
N LEU A 148 35.79 -12.59 -15.99
CA LEU A 148 35.42 -12.63 -17.41
C LEU A 148 36.55 -13.29 -18.18
N LYS A 149 36.31 -14.47 -18.72
CA LYS A 149 37.30 -15.28 -19.43
C LYS A 149 36.64 -16.07 -20.56
N ASP A 150 37.30 -16.15 -21.69
CA ASP A 150 36.88 -16.95 -22.87
C ASP A 150 35.43 -16.66 -23.30
N GLY A 151 35.02 -15.37 -23.18
CA GLY A 151 33.65 -14.95 -23.51
C GLY A 151 32.58 -15.45 -22.57
N LYS A 152 32.96 -15.91 -21.36
CA LYS A 152 32.07 -16.43 -20.33
C LYS A 152 32.27 -15.67 -19.03
N VAL A 153 31.24 -15.77 -18.19
CA VAL A 153 31.24 -15.20 -16.85
C VAL A 153 31.45 -16.30 -15.82
N TYR A 154 32.43 -16.11 -14.95
CA TYR A 154 32.66 -16.96 -13.82
C TYR A 154 32.42 -16.18 -12.53
N LEU A 155 31.75 -16.79 -11.58
CA LEU A 155 31.41 -16.17 -10.33
C LEU A 155 31.85 -17.06 -9.18
N ASN A 156 32.70 -16.55 -8.31
CA ASN A 156 33.28 -17.32 -7.18
C ASN A 156 33.97 -18.64 -7.62
N GLY A 157 34.57 -18.64 -8.83
CA GLY A 157 35.26 -19.79 -9.41
C GLY A 157 34.38 -20.72 -10.25
N GLU A 158 33.05 -20.54 -10.23
CA GLU A 158 32.13 -21.36 -11.00
C GLU A 158 31.59 -20.61 -12.23
N ARG A 159 31.41 -21.31 -13.34
CA ARG A 159 30.78 -20.71 -14.53
C ARG A 159 29.34 -20.34 -14.24
N LEU A 160 28.98 -19.08 -14.45
CA LEU A 160 27.62 -18.61 -14.29
C LEU A 160 26.69 -19.19 -15.38
N ASN A 161 25.58 -19.76 -14.94
CA ASN A 161 24.52 -20.18 -15.86
C ASN A 161 23.64 -18.97 -16.25
N GLU A 162 23.76 -18.54 -17.48
CA GLU A 162 23.06 -17.37 -18.00
C GLU A 162 21.95 -17.78 -19.00
N SER A 163 20.98 -18.54 -18.50
CA SER A 163 19.88 -19.10 -19.30
C SER A 163 18.98 -18.02 -19.94
N TYR A 164 19.04 -16.79 -19.46
CA TYR A 164 18.35 -15.62 -20.01
C TYR A 164 18.98 -15.06 -21.28
N LEU A 165 20.20 -15.49 -21.61
CA LEU A 165 20.89 -15.08 -22.84
C LEU A 165 20.63 -16.05 -23.98
N PRO A 166 20.67 -15.59 -25.24
CA PRO A 166 20.68 -16.47 -26.39
C PRO A 166 21.86 -17.45 -26.35
N LYS A 167 21.64 -18.66 -26.84
CA LYS A 167 22.73 -19.66 -26.94
C LYS A 167 23.88 -19.13 -27.78
N GLY A 168 25.10 -19.29 -27.28
CA GLY A 168 26.31 -18.81 -27.98
C GLY A 168 26.66 -17.36 -27.74
N THR A 169 25.93 -16.65 -26.85
CA THR A 169 26.31 -15.29 -26.46
C THR A 169 27.72 -15.24 -25.91
N PHE A 170 28.51 -14.32 -26.46
CA PHE A 170 29.90 -14.07 -26.07
C PHE A 170 30.01 -12.77 -25.27
N THR A 171 30.58 -12.85 -24.07
CA THR A 171 30.75 -11.68 -23.20
C THR A 171 32.18 -11.17 -23.36
N THR A 172 32.35 -10.12 -24.16
CA THR A 172 33.64 -9.47 -24.37
C THR A 172 33.96 -8.47 -23.26
N THR A 173 35.24 -8.29 -22.99
CA THR A 173 35.80 -7.12 -22.29
C THR A 173 36.54 -6.24 -23.31
N SER A 174 36.80 -4.97 -22.98
CA SER A 174 37.52 -4.04 -23.86
C SER A 174 38.89 -4.56 -24.28
N ASP A 175 39.54 -5.40 -23.48
CA ASP A 175 40.93 -5.77 -23.66
C ASP A 175 41.16 -7.21 -24.13
N TYR A 176 40.15 -7.96 -24.52
CA TYR A 176 40.22 -9.37 -24.97
C TYR A 176 40.90 -10.35 -23.98
N ASN A 177 41.34 -9.85 -22.81
CA ASN A 177 42.04 -10.60 -21.78
C ASN A 177 41.12 -10.97 -20.65
N GLU A 178 41.55 -11.96 -19.88
CA GLU A 178 40.92 -12.30 -18.64
C GLU A 178 40.86 -11.11 -17.69
N LYS A 179 39.70 -10.76 -17.17
CA LYS A 179 39.50 -9.62 -16.28
C LYS A 179 38.82 -10.05 -15.01
N TRP A 180 39.41 -9.66 -13.89
CA TRP A 180 38.94 -9.97 -12.56
C TRP A 180 38.35 -8.74 -11.87
N PHE A 181 37.25 -8.96 -11.17
CA PHE A 181 36.59 -7.95 -10.36
C PHE A 181 36.29 -8.52 -8.99
N GLN A 182 36.76 -7.86 -7.94
CA GLN A 182 36.40 -8.12 -6.58
C GLN A 182 35.38 -7.09 -6.15
N LEU A 183 34.21 -7.52 -5.67
CA LEU A 183 33.15 -6.62 -5.24
C LEU A 183 33.30 -6.31 -3.75
N GLY A 184 33.53 -5.04 -3.45
CA GLY A 184 33.55 -4.52 -2.08
C GLY A 184 32.15 -4.44 -1.48
N ARG A 185 32.09 -3.93 -0.26
CA ARG A 185 30.83 -3.65 0.41
C ARG A 185 30.00 -2.67 -0.44
N GLU A 186 28.69 -2.90 -0.54
CA GLU A 186 27.75 -2.07 -1.30
C GLU A 186 28.05 -1.97 -2.82
N GLN A 187 28.95 -2.80 -3.36
CA GLN A 187 29.25 -2.84 -4.78
C GLN A 187 28.50 -3.95 -5.50
N TYR A 188 28.01 -3.62 -6.68
CA TYR A 188 27.29 -4.54 -7.57
C TYR A 188 27.90 -4.45 -8.96
N PHE A 189 27.96 -5.60 -9.63
CA PHE A 189 28.37 -5.69 -11.03
C PHE A 189 27.13 -5.93 -11.87
N VAL A 190 26.88 -5.06 -12.84
CA VAL A 190 25.70 -5.10 -13.68
C VAL A 190 26.09 -5.22 -15.14
N MET A 191 25.30 -5.97 -15.91
CA MET A 191 25.50 -6.07 -17.36
C MET A 191 24.16 -5.96 -18.08
N GLY A 192 24.25 -5.51 -19.35
CA GLY A 192 23.12 -5.66 -20.27
C GLY A 192 22.99 -7.08 -20.79
N ASP A 193 21.79 -7.51 -21.08
CA ASP A 193 21.54 -8.83 -21.69
C ASP A 193 22.01 -8.84 -23.15
N ASN A 194 21.96 -7.70 -23.83
CA ASN A 194 22.63 -7.55 -25.12
C ASN A 194 24.13 -7.23 -24.92
N ARG A 195 24.93 -8.27 -24.67
CA ARG A 195 26.36 -8.17 -24.35
C ARG A 195 27.17 -7.35 -25.35
N ALA A 196 26.80 -7.41 -26.63
CA ALA A 196 27.50 -6.72 -27.71
C ALA A 196 27.15 -5.22 -27.80
N CYS A 197 25.94 -4.83 -27.33
CA CYS A 197 25.42 -3.47 -27.46
C CYS A 197 25.11 -2.83 -26.10
N SER A 198 25.83 -3.19 -25.05
CA SER A 198 25.61 -2.64 -23.72
C SER A 198 26.89 -2.00 -23.19
N GLU A 199 26.78 -0.74 -22.82
CA GLU A 199 27.73 -0.08 -21.93
C GLU A 199 27.30 -0.38 -20.49
N ASP A 200 28.19 -1.02 -19.72
CA ASP A 200 27.87 -1.56 -18.40
C ASP A 200 29.12 -1.70 -17.53
N SER A 201 29.05 -2.44 -16.43
CA SER A 201 30.17 -2.56 -15.49
C SER A 201 31.46 -3.12 -16.10
N ARG A 202 31.41 -3.70 -17.27
CA ARG A 202 32.66 -4.05 -18.03
C ARG A 202 33.44 -2.82 -18.42
N THR A 203 32.76 -1.70 -18.67
CA THR A 203 33.34 -0.43 -19.12
C THR A 203 33.59 0.50 -17.94
N TYR A 204 32.56 0.79 -17.13
CA TYR A 204 32.65 1.79 -16.06
C TYR A 204 32.94 1.20 -14.66
N GLY A 205 33.03 -0.13 -14.54
CA GLY A 205 33.32 -0.80 -13.28
C GLY A 205 32.09 -1.05 -12.40
N ASN A 206 32.34 -1.38 -11.12
CA ASN A 206 31.32 -1.68 -10.15
C ASN A 206 30.45 -0.45 -9.83
N ILE A 207 29.14 -0.65 -9.64
CA ILE A 207 28.23 0.42 -9.18
C ILE A 207 27.96 0.27 -7.68
N LEU A 208 27.70 1.40 -7.03
CA LEU A 208 27.31 1.41 -5.63
C LEU A 208 25.80 1.09 -5.47
N ARG A 209 25.46 0.54 -4.33
CA ARG A 209 24.07 0.28 -3.95
C ARG A 209 23.17 1.51 -4.10
N GLY A 210 23.68 2.71 -3.77
CA GLY A 210 22.94 3.97 -3.88
C GLY A 210 22.56 4.34 -5.31
N ASN A 211 23.24 3.79 -6.32
CA ASN A 211 22.92 4.02 -7.73
C ASN A 211 21.77 3.10 -8.23
N ILE A 212 21.33 2.13 -7.44
CA ILE A 212 20.22 1.24 -7.80
C ILE A 212 18.91 1.84 -7.30
N LEU A 213 18.04 2.27 -8.22
CA LEU A 213 16.79 2.95 -7.90
C LEU A 213 15.66 1.96 -7.54
N GLY A 214 15.65 0.80 -8.17
CA GLY A 214 14.60 -0.21 -7.96
C GLY A 214 14.70 -1.34 -8.95
N ALA A 215 13.77 -2.29 -8.86
CA ALA A 215 13.69 -3.43 -9.78
C ALA A 215 12.53 -3.29 -10.77
N ILE A 216 12.76 -3.78 -11.99
CA ILE A 216 11.72 -3.98 -13.00
C ILE A 216 11.10 -5.34 -12.77
N ARG A 217 9.78 -5.39 -12.74
CA ARG A 217 8.99 -6.63 -12.79
C ARG A 217 8.17 -6.66 -14.06
N ASN A 218 8.16 -7.83 -14.71
CA ASN A 218 7.15 -8.21 -15.68
C ASN A 218 5.83 -8.49 -14.98
#